data_50db4f9f0bf34f4c46ccc98c508231ed
#
_entry.id   50db4f9f0bf34f4c46ccc98c508231ed
#
_cell.length_a   1.000
_cell.length_b   1.000
_cell.length_c   1.000
_cell.angle_alpha   90.00
_cell.angle_beta   90.00
_cell.angle_gamma   90.00
#
_symmetry.space_group_name_H-M   'P 1'
#
loop_
_entity.id
_entity.type
_entity.pdbx_description
1 polymer ?
#
loop_
_entity_poly.entity_id
_entity_poly.type
_entity_poly.pdbx_seq_one_letter_code
_entity_poly.pdbx_strand_id
1 'polypeptide(L)'
;MSNQNIIAEWASVKLPPVPELKPVTVDPKTTALLVLDMMKGNCGARPRCLPTVATVKKLLDQARAHNMMVVFNLTGAGKVEDMVDQSLAPRAGEFMVKGSGGADKFVNSNLDAGLKEKGIKTVIVTGTSAQGAVAGTTNGAAQRGYKAVVPVDGLSAEDAFNELYAVWHIAKGGPVNLTSNATVTRSDLIKFEA
;
A
#
# COMPACT_ATOMS: atom_id res chain seq x y z
N MET A 1 14.03 33.24 -24.56
CA MET A 1 13.50 31.88 -24.32
C MET A 1 12.94 31.86 -22.93
N SER A 2 11.64 31.67 -22.78
CA SER A 2 11.03 31.55 -21.44
C SER A 2 11.57 30.31 -20.76
N ASN A 3 12.15 30.45 -19.57
CA ASN A 3 12.57 29.31 -18.74
C ASN A 3 11.30 28.62 -18.18
N GLN A 4 10.53 28.02 -19.07
CA GLN A 4 9.38 27.22 -18.67
C GLN A 4 9.89 25.95 -17.97
N ASN A 5 9.70 25.88 -16.66
CA ASN A 5 9.99 24.72 -15.85
C ASN A 5 9.01 24.67 -14.66
N ILE A 6 8.89 23.51 -14.05
CA ILE A 6 7.92 23.29 -12.97
C ILE A 6 8.12 24.23 -11.77
N ILE A 7 9.32 24.67 -11.50
CA ILE A 7 9.58 25.58 -10.38
C ILE A 7 8.98 26.97 -10.65
N ALA A 8 9.13 27.47 -11.90
CA ALA A 8 8.54 28.74 -12.31
C ALA A 8 6.99 28.72 -12.34
N GLU A 9 6.42 27.53 -12.58
CA GLU A 9 4.98 27.32 -12.69
C GLU A 9 4.33 26.81 -11.41
N TRP A 10 5.11 26.54 -10.36
CA TRP A 10 4.68 25.81 -9.16
C TRP A 10 3.38 26.33 -8.53
N ALA A 11 3.28 27.65 -8.37
CA ALA A 11 2.11 28.28 -7.75
C ALA A 11 0.87 28.33 -8.66
N SER A 12 1.04 28.09 -9.96
CA SER A 12 -0.05 28.11 -10.97
C SER A 12 -0.60 26.72 -11.30
N VAL A 13 0.05 25.65 -10.86
CA VAL A 13 -0.39 24.28 -11.10
C VAL A 13 -1.72 24.04 -10.39
N LYS A 14 -2.73 23.65 -11.18
CA LYS A 14 -4.03 23.27 -10.65
C LYS A 14 -4.02 21.81 -10.23
N LEU A 15 -4.70 21.50 -9.13
CA LEU A 15 -4.90 20.12 -8.72
C LEU A 15 -5.68 19.35 -9.80
N PRO A 16 -5.28 18.10 -10.08
CA PRO A 16 -6.04 17.25 -11.00
C PRO A 16 -7.41 16.90 -10.41
N PRO A 17 -8.36 16.46 -11.24
CA PRO A 17 -9.65 15.95 -10.76
C PRO A 17 -9.45 14.77 -9.79
N VAL A 18 -10.31 14.70 -8.77
CA VAL A 18 -10.30 13.61 -7.78
C VAL A 18 -10.49 12.28 -8.50
N PRO A 19 -9.63 11.28 -8.24
CA PRO A 19 -9.80 9.94 -8.80
C PRO A 19 -11.10 9.28 -8.30
N GLU A 20 -11.79 8.59 -9.20
CA GLU A 20 -12.96 7.80 -8.85
C GLU A 20 -12.52 6.55 -8.05
N LEU A 21 -13.14 6.30 -6.91
CA LEU A 21 -12.95 5.09 -6.13
C LEU A 21 -13.84 3.96 -6.68
N LYS A 22 -13.25 2.84 -7.04
CA LYS A 22 -13.95 1.72 -7.66
C LYS A 22 -14.19 0.59 -6.68
N PRO A 23 -15.38 -0.03 -6.67
CA PRO A 23 -15.59 -1.27 -5.94
C PRO A 23 -14.74 -2.38 -6.54
N VAL A 24 -14.21 -3.25 -5.69
CA VAL A 24 -13.35 -4.37 -6.07
C VAL A 24 -13.83 -5.64 -5.38
N THR A 25 -13.93 -6.73 -6.12
CA THR A 25 -14.11 -8.08 -5.55
C THR A 25 -12.79 -8.83 -5.71
N VAL A 26 -12.33 -9.47 -4.64
CA VAL A 26 -11.07 -10.21 -4.59
C VAL A 26 -11.32 -11.67 -4.19
N ASP A 27 -10.60 -12.59 -4.83
CA ASP A 27 -10.53 -13.99 -4.42
C ASP A 27 -9.49 -14.13 -3.29
N PRO A 28 -9.88 -14.52 -2.07
CA PRO A 28 -8.96 -14.65 -0.96
C PRO A 28 -7.82 -15.65 -1.19
N LYS A 29 -8.03 -16.67 -2.02
CA LYS A 29 -7.04 -17.72 -2.30
C LYS A 29 -5.87 -17.21 -3.15
N THR A 30 -6.11 -16.19 -3.97
CA THR A 30 -5.13 -15.61 -4.90
C THR A 30 -4.79 -14.17 -4.59
N THR A 31 -5.23 -13.67 -3.44
CA THR A 31 -4.98 -12.30 -2.98
C THR A 31 -4.14 -12.30 -1.70
N ALA A 32 -3.24 -11.33 -1.57
CA ALA A 32 -2.50 -11.07 -0.33
C ALA A 32 -2.77 -9.66 0.19
N LEU A 33 -2.91 -9.51 1.51
CA LEU A 33 -2.92 -8.21 2.18
C LEU A 33 -1.49 -7.85 2.60
N LEU A 34 -0.99 -6.71 2.14
CA LEU A 34 0.31 -6.16 2.51
C LEU A 34 0.13 -5.05 3.55
N VAL A 35 0.71 -5.23 4.72
CA VAL A 35 0.75 -4.25 5.83
C VAL A 35 2.16 -3.69 5.90
N LEU A 36 2.34 -2.45 5.40
CA LEU A 36 3.66 -1.86 5.19
C LEU A 36 3.97 -0.81 6.26
N ASP A 37 5.07 -1.04 6.98
CA ASP A 37 5.74 -0.07 7.85
C ASP A 37 4.86 0.56 8.95
N MET A 38 3.84 -0.16 9.44
CA MET A 38 2.95 0.29 10.51
C MET A 38 3.63 0.23 11.90
N MET A 39 4.81 0.87 12.00
CA MET A 39 5.69 0.86 13.17
C MET A 39 5.57 2.15 13.97
N LYS A 40 5.90 2.10 15.27
CA LYS A 40 5.94 3.29 16.15
C LYS A 40 6.80 4.41 15.60
N GLY A 41 7.98 4.07 15.04
CA GLY A 41 8.90 5.04 14.43
C GLY A 41 8.40 5.66 13.12
N ASN A 42 7.49 5.00 12.42
CA ASN A 42 6.92 5.49 11.16
C ASN A 42 5.50 6.02 11.37
N CYS A 43 4.54 5.12 11.56
CA CYS A 43 3.14 5.46 11.74
C CYS A 43 2.90 6.26 13.03
N GLY A 44 3.51 5.83 14.13
CA GLY A 44 3.35 6.52 15.42
C GLY A 44 3.88 7.95 15.43
N ALA A 45 4.87 8.26 14.58
CA ALA A 45 5.43 9.59 14.43
C ALA A 45 4.64 10.50 13.47
N ARG A 46 3.62 9.95 12.77
CA ARG A 46 2.84 10.68 11.75
C ARG A 46 1.39 10.85 12.19
N PRO A 47 0.93 12.08 12.48
CA PRO A 47 -0.45 12.33 12.95
C PRO A 47 -1.52 11.77 12.01
N ARG A 48 -1.27 11.78 10.70
CA ARG A 48 -2.20 11.26 9.68
C ARG A 48 -2.22 9.73 9.60
N CYS A 49 -1.23 9.03 10.15
CA CYS A 49 -1.18 7.58 10.12
C CYS A 49 -2.04 6.92 11.21
N LEU A 50 -2.05 7.47 12.41
CA LEU A 50 -2.79 6.89 13.54
C LEU A 50 -4.26 6.63 13.23
N PRO A 51 -5.01 7.54 12.57
CA PRO A 51 -6.39 7.28 12.19
C PRO A 51 -6.59 6.09 11.25
N THR A 52 -5.57 5.70 10.46
CA THR A 52 -5.69 4.57 9.53
C THR A 52 -5.57 3.21 10.20
N VAL A 53 -5.10 3.15 11.44
CA VAL A 53 -4.91 1.89 12.21
C VAL A 53 -6.20 1.07 12.26
N ALA A 54 -7.33 1.71 12.55
CA ALA A 54 -8.62 1.02 12.62
C ALA A 54 -9.02 0.39 11.27
N THR A 55 -8.78 1.09 10.15
CA THR A 55 -9.05 0.58 8.81
C THR A 55 -8.13 -0.60 8.47
N VAL A 56 -6.83 -0.46 8.72
CA VAL A 56 -5.87 -1.54 8.46
C VAL A 56 -6.20 -2.76 9.32
N LYS A 57 -6.57 -2.56 10.58
CA LYS A 57 -7.02 -3.65 11.46
C LYS A 57 -8.24 -4.37 10.90
N LYS A 58 -9.26 -3.63 10.45
CA LYS A 58 -10.46 -4.22 9.86
C LYS A 58 -10.13 -5.09 8.64
N LEU A 59 -9.29 -4.59 7.73
CA LEU A 59 -8.82 -5.35 6.56
C LEU A 59 -8.02 -6.58 6.98
N LEU A 60 -7.17 -6.46 7.98
CA LEU A 60 -6.38 -7.55 8.53
C LEU A 60 -7.27 -8.65 9.15
N ASP A 61 -8.29 -8.26 9.92
CA ASP A 61 -9.24 -9.20 10.50
C ASP A 61 -10.05 -9.93 9.41
N GLN A 62 -10.46 -9.22 8.36
CA GLN A 62 -11.14 -9.80 7.20
C GLN A 62 -10.22 -10.77 6.42
N ALA A 63 -8.98 -10.37 6.14
CA ALA A 63 -8.00 -11.23 5.48
C ALA A 63 -7.78 -12.54 6.27
N ARG A 64 -7.63 -12.45 7.57
CA ARG A 64 -7.47 -13.60 8.48
C ARG A 64 -8.73 -14.49 8.52
N ALA A 65 -9.90 -13.89 8.56
CA ALA A 65 -11.19 -14.62 8.55
C ALA A 65 -11.40 -15.44 7.26
N HIS A 66 -10.87 -14.96 6.13
CA HIS A 66 -10.93 -15.64 4.84
C HIS A 66 -9.68 -16.51 4.53
N ASN A 67 -8.80 -16.73 5.52
CA ASN A 67 -7.52 -17.43 5.32
C ASN A 67 -6.66 -16.87 4.17
N MET A 68 -6.77 -15.58 3.90
CA MET A 68 -5.97 -14.87 2.91
C MET A 68 -4.53 -14.78 3.38
N MET A 69 -3.57 -14.80 2.45
CA MET A 69 -2.17 -14.52 2.77
C MET A 69 -2.03 -13.09 3.33
N VAL A 70 -1.41 -12.98 4.49
CA VAL A 70 -1.05 -11.69 5.08
C VAL A 70 0.46 -11.54 5.05
N VAL A 71 0.91 -10.36 4.61
CA VAL A 71 2.32 -10.00 4.43
C VAL A 71 2.62 -8.77 5.27
N PHE A 72 3.65 -8.86 6.08
CA PHE A 72 4.16 -7.72 6.85
C PHE A 72 5.52 -7.28 6.35
N ASN A 73 5.71 -5.98 6.23
CA ASN A 73 7.02 -5.37 6.17
C ASN A 73 7.26 -4.50 7.39
N LEU A 74 8.33 -4.78 8.10
CA LEU A 74 8.79 -3.99 9.24
C LEU A 74 10.06 -3.22 8.81
N THR A 75 10.06 -1.91 9.00
CA THR A 75 11.17 -1.04 8.57
C THR A 75 12.45 -1.35 9.34
N GLY A 76 13.54 -1.50 8.63
CA GLY A 76 14.87 -1.76 9.22
C GLY A 76 14.92 -3.10 9.93
N ALA A 77 15.58 -3.13 11.09
CA ALA A 77 15.60 -4.28 12.00
C ALA A 77 14.40 -4.30 12.97
N GLY A 78 13.25 -3.74 12.53
CA GLY A 78 12.06 -3.59 13.34
C GLY A 78 11.57 -4.91 13.92
N LYS A 79 11.12 -4.86 15.16
CA LYS A 79 10.56 -6.01 15.89
C LYS A 79 9.04 -5.90 15.93
N VAL A 80 8.38 -7.02 16.19
CA VAL A 80 6.91 -7.06 16.32
C VAL A 80 6.42 -6.13 17.44
N GLU A 81 7.21 -6.00 18.52
CA GLU A 81 6.92 -5.10 19.65
C GLU A 81 6.92 -3.62 19.27
N ASP A 82 7.55 -3.28 18.12
CA ASP A 82 7.60 -1.92 17.58
C ASP A 82 6.41 -1.58 16.68
N MET A 83 5.46 -2.50 16.48
CA MET A 83 4.20 -2.18 15.80
C MET A 83 3.49 -1.01 16.51
N VAL A 84 2.91 -0.10 15.72
CA VAL A 84 2.23 1.09 16.24
C VAL A 84 1.05 0.73 17.15
N ASP A 85 0.41 -0.38 16.85
CA ASP A 85 -0.67 -0.98 17.65
C ASP A 85 -0.51 -2.50 17.63
N GLN A 86 -0.51 -3.15 18.78
CA GLN A 86 -0.33 -4.60 18.90
C GLN A 86 -1.49 -5.40 18.30
N SER A 87 -2.64 -4.79 18.07
CA SER A 87 -3.75 -5.43 17.34
C SER A 87 -3.44 -5.68 15.86
N LEU A 88 -2.43 -4.98 15.32
CA LEU A 88 -1.89 -5.20 13.98
C LEU A 88 -0.75 -6.22 13.95
N ALA A 89 -0.29 -6.72 15.08
CA ALA A 89 0.89 -7.59 15.14
C ALA A 89 0.73 -8.85 14.26
N PRO A 90 1.81 -9.26 13.56
CA PRO A 90 1.81 -10.49 12.79
C PRO A 90 1.58 -11.70 13.70
N ARG A 91 0.86 -12.70 13.18
CA ARG A 91 0.64 -13.99 13.82
C ARG A 91 1.68 -15.00 13.32
N ALA A 92 1.88 -16.07 14.09
CA ALA A 92 2.72 -17.18 13.68
C ALA A 92 2.25 -17.72 12.31
N GLY A 93 3.19 -17.89 11.37
CA GLY A 93 2.90 -18.37 10.01
C GLY A 93 2.55 -17.29 8.98
N GLU A 94 2.29 -16.05 9.40
CA GLU A 94 2.13 -14.93 8.45
C GLU A 94 3.47 -14.53 7.83
N PHE A 95 3.43 -14.05 6.58
CA PHE A 95 4.63 -13.83 5.80
C PHE A 95 5.34 -12.53 6.19
N MET A 96 6.63 -12.65 6.50
CA MET A 96 7.48 -11.51 6.82
C MET A 96 8.40 -11.18 5.63
N VAL A 97 8.33 -9.95 5.13
CA VAL A 97 9.28 -9.48 4.11
C VAL A 97 10.67 -9.37 4.74
N LYS A 98 11.65 -10.01 4.10
CA LYS A 98 13.06 -9.96 4.50
C LYS A 98 13.86 -9.27 3.39
N GLY A 99 14.74 -8.38 3.77
CA GLY A 99 15.75 -7.80 2.88
C GLY A 99 15.49 -6.36 2.45
N SER A 100 14.31 -6.00 1.96
CA SER A 100 14.07 -4.67 1.41
C SER A 100 14.19 -3.54 2.42
N GLY A 101 15.06 -2.59 2.14
CA GLY A 101 15.13 -1.30 2.85
C GLY A 101 14.54 -0.12 2.06
N GLY A 102 14.03 -0.36 0.84
CA GLY A 102 13.54 0.68 -0.08
C GLY A 102 12.04 0.93 -0.03
N ALA A 103 11.59 1.87 -0.86
CA ALA A 103 10.18 2.16 -1.04
C ALA A 103 9.44 0.98 -1.71
N ASP A 104 10.02 0.38 -2.74
CA ASP A 104 9.48 -0.84 -3.36
C ASP A 104 9.91 -2.08 -2.56
N LYS A 105 8.95 -2.73 -1.90
CA LYS A 105 9.20 -3.91 -1.07
C LYS A 105 9.52 -5.18 -1.86
N PHE A 106 9.48 -5.14 -3.17
CA PHE A 106 9.96 -6.22 -4.05
C PHE A 106 11.48 -6.19 -4.27
N VAL A 107 12.10 -5.02 -4.11
CA VAL A 107 13.54 -4.85 -4.39
C VAL A 107 14.37 -5.53 -3.31
N ASN A 108 15.31 -6.41 -3.73
CA ASN A 108 16.22 -7.13 -2.85
C ASN A 108 15.51 -7.81 -1.65
N SER A 109 14.35 -8.44 -1.90
CA SER A 109 13.55 -9.08 -0.85
C SER A 109 13.03 -10.44 -1.29
N ASN A 110 12.42 -11.15 -0.34
CA ASN A 110 11.76 -12.44 -0.56
C ASN A 110 10.28 -12.29 -1.00
N LEU A 111 9.76 -11.07 -1.20
CA LEU A 111 8.33 -10.83 -1.39
C LEU A 111 7.80 -11.52 -2.67
N ASP A 112 8.45 -11.28 -3.81
CA ASP A 112 8.00 -11.85 -5.10
C ASP A 112 7.98 -13.37 -5.09
N ALA A 113 9.04 -13.98 -4.55
CA ALA A 113 9.12 -15.44 -4.41
C ALA A 113 8.00 -15.99 -3.52
N GLY A 114 7.75 -15.35 -2.37
CA GLY A 114 6.69 -15.78 -1.46
C GLY A 114 5.29 -15.64 -2.03
N LEU A 115 5.02 -14.56 -2.76
CA LEU A 115 3.73 -14.37 -3.44
C LEU A 115 3.52 -15.42 -4.56
N LYS A 116 4.54 -15.69 -5.36
CA LYS A 116 4.50 -16.70 -6.44
C LYS A 116 4.31 -18.11 -5.90
N GLU A 117 5.01 -18.48 -4.85
CA GLU A 117 4.87 -19.78 -4.18
C GLU A 117 3.44 -20.05 -3.73
N LYS A 118 2.73 -19.01 -3.26
CA LYS A 118 1.32 -19.08 -2.85
C LYS A 118 0.32 -18.85 -3.97
N GLY A 119 0.78 -18.69 -5.22
CA GLY A 119 -0.11 -18.47 -6.38
C GLY A 119 -0.86 -17.14 -6.35
N ILE A 120 -0.33 -16.15 -5.63
CA ILE A 120 -0.96 -14.83 -5.51
C ILE A 120 -0.94 -14.10 -6.86
N LYS A 121 -2.06 -13.48 -7.20
CA LYS A 121 -2.27 -12.67 -8.41
C LYS A 121 -2.64 -11.23 -8.10
N THR A 122 -3.18 -10.99 -6.91
CA THR A 122 -3.65 -9.67 -6.46
C THR A 122 -3.02 -9.32 -5.11
N VAL A 123 -2.65 -8.06 -4.94
CA VAL A 123 -2.17 -7.54 -3.65
C VAL A 123 -3.03 -6.35 -3.21
N ILE A 124 -3.48 -6.35 -1.96
CA ILE A 124 -4.09 -5.19 -1.31
C ILE A 124 -2.95 -4.49 -0.56
N VAL A 125 -2.64 -3.25 -0.91
CA VAL A 125 -1.48 -2.53 -0.36
C VAL A 125 -1.93 -1.46 0.63
N THR A 126 -1.53 -1.59 1.89
CA THR A 126 -1.84 -0.65 2.98
C THR A 126 -0.59 -0.21 3.73
N GLY A 127 -0.69 0.85 4.49
CA GLY A 127 0.38 1.29 5.40
C GLY A 127 0.94 2.67 5.11
N THR A 128 2.23 2.88 5.41
CA THR A 128 2.89 4.20 5.35
C THR A 128 4.35 4.07 4.87
N SER A 129 4.90 5.07 4.13
CA SER A 129 4.22 6.29 3.66
C SER A 129 3.58 6.06 2.29
N ALA A 130 2.50 6.83 2.04
CA ALA A 130 1.73 6.74 0.80
C ALA A 130 2.59 6.92 -0.46
N GLN A 131 3.41 8.00 -0.53
CA GLN A 131 4.28 8.31 -1.67
C GLN A 131 5.55 7.44 -1.72
N GLY A 132 5.89 6.77 -0.63
CA GLY A 132 7.06 5.89 -0.50
C GLY A 132 6.67 4.41 -0.62
N ALA A 133 6.53 3.74 0.52
CA ALA A 133 6.31 2.29 0.58
C ALA A 133 5.04 1.84 -0.17
N VAL A 134 3.92 2.56 -0.03
CA VAL A 134 2.67 2.18 -0.70
C VAL A 134 2.77 2.37 -2.20
N ALA A 135 3.11 3.57 -2.69
CA ALA A 135 3.22 3.83 -4.12
C ALA A 135 4.35 3.01 -4.78
N GLY A 136 5.51 2.92 -4.12
CA GLY A 136 6.65 2.13 -4.62
C GLY A 136 6.31 0.65 -4.75
N THR A 137 5.72 0.04 -3.72
CA THR A 137 5.34 -1.37 -3.75
C THR A 137 4.19 -1.64 -4.72
N THR A 138 3.22 -0.71 -4.83
CA THR A 138 2.14 -0.81 -5.83
C THR A 138 2.70 -0.80 -7.25
N ASN A 139 3.65 0.09 -7.53
CA ASN A 139 4.34 0.13 -8.83
C ASN A 139 5.15 -1.15 -9.09
N GLY A 140 5.90 -1.61 -8.08
CA GLY A 140 6.66 -2.86 -8.16
C GLY A 140 5.78 -4.09 -8.41
N ALA A 141 4.59 -4.15 -7.80
CA ALA A 141 3.59 -5.19 -8.04
C ALA A 141 3.07 -5.14 -9.49
N ALA A 142 2.66 -3.95 -9.95
CA ALA A 142 2.16 -3.75 -11.31
C ALA A 142 3.16 -4.12 -12.40
N GLN A 143 4.44 -3.78 -12.19
CA GLN A 143 5.53 -4.15 -13.13
C GLN A 143 5.77 -5.67 -13.21
N ARG A 144 5.41 -6.41 -12.15
CA ARG A 144 5.51 -7.88 -12.09
C ARG A 144 4.23 -8.60 -12.53
N GLY A 145 3.22 -7.85 -12.97
CA GLY A 145 1.95 -8.38 -13.46
C GLY A 145 0.90 -8.67 -12.39
N TYR A 146 1.16 -8.32 -11.12
CA TYR A 146 0.12 -8.39 -10.08
C TYR A 146 -0.94 -7.30 -10.30
N LYS A 147 -2.19 -7.62 -9.96
CA LYS A 147 -3.20 -6.59 -9.72
C LYS A 147 -2.97 -5.98 -8.33
N ALA A 148 -3.02 -4.66 -8.24
CA ALA A 148 -2.86 -3.95 -6.99
C ALA A 148 -4.15 -3.21 -6.62
N VAL A 149 -4.63 -3.43 -5.42
CA VAL A 149 -5.81 -2.77 -4.83
C VAL A 149 -5.31 -1.86 -3.71
N VAL A 150 -5.61 -0.58 -3.79
CA VAL A 150 -5.09 0.42 -2.84
C VAL A 150 -6.26 1.14 -2.17
N PRO A 151 -6.63 0.75 -0.94
CA PRO A 151 -7.65 1.45 -0.16
C PRO A 151 -7.09 2.78 0.36
N VAL A 152 -7.66 3.89 -0.09
CA VAL A 152 -7.19 5.25 0.24
C VAL A 152 -7.34 5.60 1.73
N ASP A 153 -8.21 4.93 2.44
CA ASP A 153 -8.40 5.02 3.89
C ASP A 153 -7.50 4.09 4.70
N GLY A 154 -6.71 3.25 4.03
CA GLY A 154 -5.70 2.35 4.61
C GLY A 154 -4.25 2.79 4.35
N LEU A 155 -4.04 3.99 3.82
CA LEU A 155 -2.72 4.56 3.59
C LEU A 155 -2.57 5.92 4.27
N SER A 156 -1.33 6.35 4.49
CA SER A 156 -1.04 7.66 5.08
C SER A 156 0.33 8.19 4.72
N ALA A 157 0.51 9.50 4.85
CA ALA A 157 1.79 10.17 4.75
C ALA A 157 1.97 11.18 5.88
N GLU A 158 3.01 12.00 5.82
CA GLU A 158 3.21 13.11 6.76
C GLU A 158 2.20 14.23 6.55
N ASP A 159 1.84 14.50 5.30
CA ASP A 159 0.94 15.56 4.90
C ASP A 159 -0.05 15.12 3.81
N ALA A 160 -1.08 15.95 3.61
CA ALA A 160 -2.15 15.66 2.65
C ALA A 160 -1.68 15.71 1.19
N PHE A 161 -0.67 16.51 0.86
CA PHE A 161 -0.17 16.60 -0.52
C PHE A 161 0.51 15.29 -0.92
N ASN A 162 1.30 14.70 -0.05
CA ASN A 162 1.94 13.41 -0.29
C ASN A 162 0.92 12.27 -0.49
N GLU A 163 -0.18 12.27 0.27
CA GLU A 163 -1.28 11.33 0.06
C GLU A 163 -1.99 11.56 -1.28
N LEU A 164 -2.31 12.83 -1.59
CA LEU A 164 -2.93 13.23 -2.86
C LEU A 164 -2.06 12.81 -4.04
N TYR A 165 -0.77 13.14 -3.99
CA TYR A 165 0.18 12.75 -5.03
C TYR A 165 0.21 11.24 -5.23
N ALA A 166 0.33 10.46 -4.15
CA ALA A 166 0.39 9.00 -4.23
C ALA A 166 -0.88 8.42 -4.85
N VAL A 167 -2.06 8.85 -4.40
CA VAL A 167 -3.35 8.38 -4.90
C VAL A 167 -3.54 8.77 -6.38
N TRP A 168 -3.23 10.01 -6.74
CA TRP A 168 -3.28 10.47 -8.12
C TRP A 168 -2.30 9.71 -9.02
N HIS A 169 -1.06 9.54 -8.56
CA HIS A 169 -0.03 8.80 -9.30
C HIS A 169 -0.46 7.36 -9.60
N ILE A 170 -0.97 6.65 -8.60
CA ILE A 170 -1.45 5.28 -8.75
C ILE A 170 -2.64 5.20 -9.71
N ALA A 171 -3.59 6.14 -9.59
CA ALA A 171 -4.83 6.09 -10.36
C ALA A 171 -4.72 6.61 -11.79
N LYS A 172 -3.87 7.61 -12.05
CA LYS A 172 -3.88 8.41 -13.29
C LYS A 172 -2.49 8.84 -13.76
N GLY A 173 -1.60 9.23 -12.86
CA GLY A 173 -0.34 9.93 -13.19
C GLY A 173 0.85 9.02 -13.41
N GLY A 174 0.74 7.76 -13.08
CA GLY A 174 1.82 6.80 -13.21
C GLY A 174 1.95 6.20 -14.61
N PRO A 175 2.97 5.37 -14.84
CA PRO A 175 3.15 4.68 -16.11
C PRO A 175 1.99 3.72 -16.40
N VAL A 176 1.78 3.39 -17.68
CA VAL A 176 0.64 2.62 -18.18
C VAL A 176 0.46 1.28 -17.45
N ASN A 177 1.54 0.55 -17.19
CA ASN A 177 1.47 -0.72 -16.47
C ASN A 177 0.98 -0.56 -15.03
N LEU A 178 1.31 0.53 -14.35
CA LEU A 178 0.77 0.85 -13.03
C LEU A 178 -0.73 1.16 -13.13
N THR A 179 -1.11 2.14 -13.93
CA THR A 179 -2.50 2.60 -14.03
C THR A 179 -3.47 1.55 -14.59
N SER A 180 -2.97 0.59 -15.37
CA SER A 180 -3.75 -0.55 -15.88
C SER A 180 -3.89 -1.71 -14.91
N ASN A 181 -3.00 -1.80 -13.93
CA ASN A 181 -2.99 -2.91 -12.97
C ASN A 181 -3.32 -2.49 -11.54
N ALA A 182 -3.36 -1.19 -11.25
CA ALA A 182 -3.73 -0.68 -9.94
C ALA A 182 -5.15 -0.12 -9.92
N THR A 183 -5.86 -0.36 -8.83
CA THR A 183 -7.19 0.21 -8.57
C THR A 183 -7.17 0.92 -7.23
N VAL A 184 -7.49 2.21 -7.23
CA VAL A 184 -7.75 2.95 -5.99
C VAL A 184 -9.19 2.70 -5.56
N THR A 185 -9.38 2.44 -4.27
CA THR A 185 -10.67 2.09 -3.69
C THR A 185 -10.78 2.63 -2.26
N ARG A 186 -11.80 2.22 -1.54
CA ARG A 186 -11.94 2.41 -0.09
C ARG A 186 -12.18 1.03 0.56
N SER A 187 -11.77 0.86 1.79
CA SER A 187 -11.82 -0.44 2.48
C SER A 187 -13.21 -1.08 2.49
N ASP A 188 -14.28 -0.26 2.59
CA ASP A 188 -15.67 -0.73 2.57
C ASP A 188 -16.21 -1.09 1.17
N LEU A 189 -15.46 -0.77 0.12
CA LEU A 189 -15.75 -1.14 -1.27
C LEU A 189 -15.02 -2.43 -1.70
N ILE A 190 -14.21 -3.01 -0.83
CA ILE A 190 -13.55 -4.30 -1.07
C ILE A 190 -14.47 -5.42 -0.60
N LYS A 191 -14.84 -6.29 -1.53
CA LYS A 191 -15.62 -7.51 -1.26
C LYS A 191 -14.74 -8.73 -1.41
N PHE A 192 -14.91 -9.70 -0.55
CA PHE A 192 -14.22 -10.98 -0.60
C PHE A 192 -15.17 -12.02 -1.20
N GLU A 193 -14.68 -12.79 -2.18
CA GLU A 193 -15.41 -13.95 -2.70
C GLU A 193 -15.58 -15.00 -1.59
N ALA A 194 -16.66 -15.77 -1.65
CA ALA A 194 -17.00 -16.79 -0.67
C ALA A 194 -16.11 -18.04 -0.79
#